data_d29d322042ec6acfa46219eab30b3213
#
_entry.id   d29d322042ec6acfa46219eab30b3213
#
_cell.length_a   1.000
_cell.length_b   1.000
_cell.length_c   1.000
_cell.angle_alpha   90.00
_cell.angle_beta   90.00
_cell.angle_gamma   90.00
#
_symmetry.space_group_name_H-M   'P 1'
#
loop_
_entity.id
_entity.type
_entity.pdbx_description
1 polymer ?
#
loop_
_entity_poly.entity_id
_entity_poly.type
_entity_poly.pdbx_seq_one_letter_code
_entity_poly.pdbx_strand_id
1 'polypeptide(L)'
;MNQAQIKPPFNRVNMAIFVGLPIAALILVPLWGIYQGYDTFQWLWALVFLYLNGMSITGGYHRLWAHRAYNASPALKWFFAFWGAGALQNSILIWASDHRRHHRHVDDNIKDPYSAGRGLWYSHMGWMLRQYRSNTPDFSNAKDLQRDPVVMWQHEHYVVLTTFMNLGLPVLLGLWHGDIIGTVLLVGLLRLVVNHHVTFFINSLAHFWGKRPYTESNSARDNGFLAFLTYGEGYHNYHHIFQTDYRNGIRWWQWDPTKWMIAACSKVGLASDLNRVSNFKIQRAILDTAFSRARDKMAEAEGNDSLKNMLEREYQLFTDFINQWTALRAESYERTREQLSGALEEKKHRLQTKWENAALHTQFKTLEYSLKMQRKRLGLLMEQFNCHQAQMA
;
A
#
# COMPACT_ATOMS: atom_id res chain seq x y z
N MET A 1 -6.90 -36.20 -20.32
CA MET A 1 -5.46 -36.32 -20.02
C MET A 1 -5.00 -35.09 -19.31
N ASN A 2 -4.74 -35.20 -17.98
CA ASN A 2 -4.18 -34.13 -17.17
C ASN A 2 -2.78 -33.83 -17.71
N GLN A 3 -2.60 -32.77 -18.47
CA GLN A 3 -1.28 -32.20 -18.65
C GLN A 3 -0.85 -31.68 -17.25
N ALA A 4 -0.06 -32.48 -16.54
CA ALA A 4 0.68 -32.03 -15.37
C ALA A 4 1.40 -30.75 -15.82
N GLN A 5 0.96 -29.59 -15.31
CA GLN A 5 1.55 -28.30 -15.67
C GLN A 5 3.02 -28.37 -15.33
N ILE A 6 3.87 -28.52 -16.36
CA ILE A 6 5.33 -28.56 -16.20
C ILE A 6 5.70 -27.26 -15.46
N LYS A 7 6.21 -27.38 -14.24
CA LYS A 7 6.65 -26.23 -13.45
C LYS A 7 7.75 -25.50 -14.21
N PRO A 8 7.70 -24.17 -14.37
CA PRO A 8 8.74 -23.42 -15.07
C PRO A 8 10.11 -23.65 -14.46
N PRO A 9 11.20 -23.51 -15.25
CA PRO A 9 12.56 -23.71 -14.75
C PRO A 9 12.89 -22.73 -13.60
N PHE A 10 13.84 -23.10 -12.75
CA PHE A 10 14.32 -22.22 -11.69
C PHE A 10 15.07 -21.03 -12.27
N ASN A 11 14.89 -19.87 -11.63
CA ASN A 11 15.71 -18.69 -11.84
C ASN A 11 16.94 -18.80 -10.92
N ARG A 12 18.11 -19.15 -11.48
CA ARG A 12 19.34 -19.40 -10.70
C ARG A 12 19.81 -18.17 -9.91
N VAL A 13 19.71 -16.98 -10.50
CA VAL A 13 20.10 -15.73 -9.84
C VAL A 13 19.19 -15.46 -8.62
N ASN A 14 17.88 -15.54 -8.83
CA ASN A 14 16.92 -15.34 -7.74
C ASN A 14 17.04 -16.44 -6.67
N MET A 15 17.37 -17.69 -7.04
CA MET A 15 17.66 -18.73 -6.07
C MET A 15 18.88 -18.39 -5.20
N ALA A 16 19.97 -17.89 -5.80
CA ALA A 16 21.15 -17.48 -5.05
C ALA A 16 20.83 -16.31 -4.10
N ILE A 17 20.03 -15.33 -4.54
CA ILE A 17 19.65 -14.16 -3.72
C ILE A 17 18.65 -14.57 -2.63
N PHE A 18 17.51 -15.17 -2.98
CA PHE A 18 16.39 -15.34 -2.05
C PHE A 18 16.43 -16.64 -1.24
N VAL A 19 17.34 -17.56 -1.55
CA VAL A 19 17.59 -18.76 -0.75
C VAL A 19 19.04 -18.75 -0.23
N GLY A 20 20.01 -18.45 -1.09
CA GLY A 20 21.44 -18.46 -0.71
C GLY A 20 21.79 -17.41 0.33
N LEU A 21 21.38 -16.14 0.16
CA LEU A 21 21.69 -15.08 1.14
C LEU A 21 21.00 -15.32 2.50
N PRO A 22 19.73 -15.74 2.63
CA PRO A 22 19.17 -16.13 3.91
C PRO A 22 19.92 -17.27 4.61
N ILE A 23 20.33 -18.31 3.87
CA ILE A 23 21.15 -19.39 4.44
C ILE A 23 22.50 -18.85 4.93
N ALA A 24 23.17 -18.02 4.12
CA ALA A 24 24.42 -17.38 4.51
C ALA A 24 24.23 -16.49 5.75
N ALA A 25 23.16 -15.72 5.84
CA ALA A 25 22.85 -14.91 7.02
C ALA A 25 22.62 -15.75 8.27
N LEU A 26 21.84 -16.83 8.16
CA LEU A 26 21.58 -17.75 9.28
C LEU A 26 22.84 -18.44 9.82
N ILE A 27 23.86 -18.64 9.00
CA ILE A 27 25.11 -19.29 9.39
C ILE A 27 26.16 -18.25 9.80
N LEU A 28 26.46 -17.30 8.93
CA LEU A 28 27.61 -16.41 9.10
C LEU A 28 27.39 -15.33 10.17
N VAL A 29 26.14 -14.80 10.29
CA VAL A 29 25.87 -13.75 11.27
C VAL A 29 25.98 -14.27 12.70
N PRO A 30 25.33 -15.40 13.11
CA PRO A 30 25.55 -15.95 14.44
C PRO A 30 27.00 -16.41 14.69
N LEU A 31 27.65 -17.01 13.67
CA LEU A 31 29.03 -17.44 13.78
C LEU A 31 29.96 -16.27 14.12
N TRP A 32 29.88 -15.16 13.39
CA TRP A 32 30.66 -13.96 13.68
C TRP A 32 30.29 -13.36 15.03
N GLY A 33 29.01 -13.34 15.38
CA GLY A 33 28.53 -12.86 16.68
C GLY A 33 29.08 -13.64 17.88
N ILE A 34 29.29 -14.97 17.73
CA ILE A 34 29.89 -15.81 18.77
C ILE A 34 31.40 -15.53 18.90
N TYR A 35 32.11 -15.38 17.80
CA TYR A 35 33.59 -15.27 17.83
C TYR A 35 34.10 -13.85 18.06
N GLN A 36 33.43 -12.84 17.52
CA GLN A 36 33.89 -11.43 17.53
C GLN A 36 32.88 -10.50 18.21
N GLY A 37 31.59 -10.87 18.19
CA GLY A 37 30.51 -10.00 18.65
C GLY A 37 30.11 -8.94 17.62
N TYR A 38 29.06 -8.21 17.96
CA TYR A 38 28.59 -7.00 17.27
C TYR A 38 28.37 -5.89 18.29
N ASP A 39 28.70 -4.68 17.93
CA ASP A 39 28.51 -3.53 18.80
C ASP A 39 27.33 -2.63 18.40
N THR A 40 27.14 -1.57 19.17
CA THR A 40 26.03 -0.62 18.96
C THR A 40 26.15 0.11 17.62
N PHE A 41 27.35 0.39 17.11
CA PHE A 41 27.54 1.06 15.83
C PHE A 41 26.99 0.22 14.69
N GLN A 42 27.34 -1.05 14.62
CA GLN A 42 26.91 -1.98 13.58
C GLN A 42 25.38 -2.19 13.61
N TRP A 43 24.77 -2.36 14.79
CA TRP A 43 23.33 -2.48 14.94
C TRP A 43 22.60 -1.20 14.55
N LEU A 44 23.10 -0.04 14.95
CA LEU A 44 22.52 1.24 14.60
C LEU A 44 22.49 1.44 13.08
N TRP A 45 23.63 1.20 12.40
CA TRP A 45 23.69 1.34 10.94
C TRP A 45 22.85 0.28 10.21
N ALA A 46 22.74 -0.92 10.73
CA ALA A 46 21.83 -1.94 10.19
C ALA A 46 20.36 -1.45 10.23
N LEU A 47 19.93 -0.85 11.35
CA LEU A 47 18.59 -0.26 11.49
C LEU A 47 18.42 0.96 10.58
N VAL A 48 19.41 1.85 10.50
CA VAL A 48 19.34 3.02 9.59
C VAL A 48 19.17 2.56 8.14
N PHE A 49 19.98 1.61 7.67
CA PHE A 49 19.87 1.09 6.31
C PHE A 49 18.52 0.37 6.09
N LEU A 50 18.06 -0.41 7.08
CA LEU A 50 16.76 -1.07 7.00
C LEU A 50 15.63 -0.07 6.77
N TYR A 51 15.61 1.01 7.57
CA TYR A 51 14.59 2.05 7.45
C TYR A 51 14.73 2.86 6.16
N LEU A 52 15.93 3.30 5.78
CA LEU A 52 16.13 4.09 4.57
C LEU A 52 15.76 3.29 3.31
N ASN A 53 16.11 2.01 3.25
CA ASN A 53 15.75 1.15 2.13
C ASN A 53 14.23 0.88 2.11
N GLY A 54 13.66 0.44 3.23
CA GLY A 54 12.23 0.16 3.33
C GLY A 54 11.35 1.38 3.03
N MET A 55 11.69 2.55 3.60
CA MET A 55 10.99 3.81 3.35
C MET A 55 11.14 4.29 1.90
N SER A 56 12.26 3.97 1.22
CA SER A 56 12.44 4.29 -0.20
C SER A 56 11.63 3.37 -1.12
N ILE A 57 11.43 2.12 -0.74
CA ILE A 57 10.48 1.23 -1.43
C ILE A 57 9.05 1.74 -1.23
N THR A 58 8.62 1.98 0.01
CA THR A 58 7.23 2.34 0.29
C THR A 58 6.89 3.76 -0.14
N GLY A 59 7.75 4.74 0.13
CA GLY A 59 7.54 6.14 -0.24
C GLY A 59 7.84 6.42 -1.71
N GLY A 60 8.95 5.87 -2.23
CA GLY A 60 9.42 6.08 -3.60
C GLY A 60 8.78 5.13 -4.60
N TYR A 61 9.25 3.88 -4.65
CA TYR A 61 8.81 2.90 -5.66
C TYR A 61 7.30 2.71 -5.67
N HIS A 62 6.72 2.56 -4.49
CA HIS A 62 5.30 2.26 -4.30
C HIS A 62 4.43 3.51 -4.46
N ARG A 63 4.46 4.45 -3.48
CA ARG A 63 3.50 5.57 -3.46
C ARG A 63 3.80 6.66 -4.49
N LEU A 64 5.08 6.94 -4.80
CA LEU A 64 5.44 7.97 -5.79
C LEU A 64 5.29 7.43 -7.22
N TRP A 65 6.08 6.39 -7.57
CA TRP A 65 6.17 5.95 -8.96
C TRP A 65 5.11 4.95 -9.39
N ALA A 66 4.73 3.97 -8.56
CA ALA A 66 3.67 3.04 -8.94
C ALA A 66 2.29 3.71 -8.89
N HIS A 67 1.96 4.39 -7.80
CA HIS A 67 0.60 4.91 -7.55
C HIS A 67 0.41 6.39 -7.80
N ARG A 68 1.46 7.18 -8.02
CA ARG A 68 1.39 8.63 -8.24
C ARG A 68 0.58 9.33 -7.14
N ALA A 69 0.79 8.91 -5.91
CA ALA A 69 0.05 9.40 -4.76
C ALA A 69 0.44 10.84 -4.35
N TYR A 70 1.58 11.32 -4.83
CA TYR A 70 2.10 12.68 -4.64
C TYR A 70 3.17 13.00 -5.69
N ASN A 71 3.60 14.26 -5.77
CA ASN A 71 4.74 14.70 -6.57
C ASN A 71 5.96 14.90 -5.68
N ALA A 72 7.15 14.60 -6.20
CA ALA A 72 8.42 14.75 -5.49
C ALA A 72 9.41 15.64 -6.24
N SER A 73 10.20 16.42 -5.49
CA SER A 73 11.32 17.18 -6.03
C SER A 73 12.40 16.26 -6.61
N PRO A 74 13.27 16.73 -7.51
CA PRO A 74 14.39 15.94 -8.02
C PRO A 74 15.28 15.37 -6.90
N ALA A 75 15.57 16.15 -5.87
CA ALA A 75 16.37 15.70 -4.73
C ALA A 75 15.74 14.48 -4.01
N LEU A 76 14.43 14.51 -3.75
CA LEU A 76 13.74 13.41 -3.11
C LEU A 76 13.63 12.17 -4.04
N LYS A 77 13.46 12.38 -5.35
CA LYS A 77 13.51 11.28 -6.33
C LYS A 77 14.86 10.58 -6.34
N TRP A 78 15.97 11.33 -6.37
CA TRP A 78 17.31 10.76 -6.30
C TRP A 78 17.55 10.03 -4.99
N PHE A 79 17.12 10.59 -3.86
CA PHE A 79 17.21 9.91 -2.57
C PHE A 79 16.53 8.52 -2.61
N PHE A 80 15.30 8.46 -3.11
CA PHE A 80 14.59 7.18 -3.23
C PHE A 80 15.22 6.23 -4.25
N ALA A 81 15.77 6.74 -5.34
CA ALA A 81 16.43 5.92 -6.36
C ALA A 81 17.68 5.22 -5.80
N PHE A 82 18.50 5.93 -5.03
CA PHE A 82 19.69 5.38 -4.39
C PHE A 82 19.34 4.39 -3.27
N TRP A 83 18.58 4.83 -2.28
CA TRP A 83 18.25 3.99 -1.14
C TRP A 83 17.33 2.82 -1.52
N GLY A 84 16.44 3.00 -2.45
CA GLY A 84 15.60 1.93 -2.98
C GLY A 84 16.38 0.84 -3.73
N ALA A 85 17.47 1.19 -4.43
CA ALA A 85 18.36 0.21 -5.04
C ALA A 85 19.01 -0.72 -3.99
N GLY A 86 19.27 -0.19 -2.78
CA GLY A 86 19.79 -0.97 -1.66
C GLY A 86 18.83 -2.05 -1.13
N ALA A 87 17.55 -1.99 -1.49
CA ALA A 87 16.58 -3.04 -1.15
C ALA A 87 16.72 -4.31 -2.02
N LEU A 88 17.45 -4.27 -3.13
CA LEU A 88 17.66 -5.36 -4.09
C LEU A 88 16.33 -6.03 -4.54
N GLN A 89 15.36 -5.21 -4.95
CA GLN A 89 14.00 -5.63 -5.35
C GLN A 89 13.69 -5.27 -6.82
N ASN A 90 14.67 -5.27 -7.70
CA ASN A 90 14.63 -4.74 -9.05
C ASN A 90 14.70 -3.20 -9.14
N SER A 91 14.86 -2.70 -10.37
CA SER A 91 14.82 -1.27 -10.64
C SER A 91 13.41 -0.70 -10.44
N ILE A 92 13.32 0.63 -10.26
CA ILE A 92 12.04 1.34 -10.13
C ILE A 92 11.10 0.98 -11.29
N LEU A 93 11.59 0.95 -12.51
CA LEU A 93 10.80 0.67 -13.71
C LEU A 93 10.15 -0.72 -13.66
N ILE A 94 10.93 -1.76 -13.36
CA ILE A 94 10.45 -3.15 -13.26
C ILE A 94 9.48 -3.27 -12.08
N TRP A 95 9.89 -2.83 -10.91
CA TRP A 95 9.10 -2.93 -9.68
C TRP A 95 7.74 -2.25 -9.81
N ALA A 96 7.71 -1.00 -10.26
CA ALA A 96 6.47 -0.24 -10.36
C ALA A 96 5.55 -0.77 -11.49
N SER A 97 6.12 -1.28 -12.59
CA SER A 97 5.35 -1.92 -13.64
C SER A 97 4.67 -3.21 -13.15
N ASP A 98 5.41 -4.08 -12.46
CA ASP A 98 4.87 -5.31 -11.89
C ASP A 98 3.80 -5.03 -10.84
N HIS A 99 4.00 -4.01 -10.00
CA HIS A 99 3.05 -3.60 -8.97
C HIS A 99 1.76 -3.01 -9.56
N ARG A 100 1.84 -2.22 -10.62
CA ARG A 100 0.66 -1.75 -11.37
C ARG A 100 -0.10 -2.90 -12.02
N ARG A 101 0.60 -3.95 -12.47
CA ARG A 101 -0.01 -5.17 -13.01
C ARG A 101 -0.72 -5.96 -11.92
N HIS A 102 -0.12 -6.09 -10.74
CA HIS A 102 -0.75 -6.69 -9.57
C HIS A 102 -2.07 -5.98 -9.22
N HIS A 103 -2.07 -4.65 -9.06
CA HIS A 103 -3.29 -3.91 -8.76
C HIS A 103 -4.39 -4.05 -9.81
N ARG A 104 -4.02 -4.17 -11.08
CA ARG A 104 -5.00 -4.39 -12.17
C ARG A 104 -5.61 -5.79 -12.15
N HIS A 105 -4.88 -6.78 -11.70
CA HIS A 105 -5.22 -8.20 -11.82
C HIS A 105 -5.13 -8.94 -10.49
N VAL A 106 -5.31 -8.23 -9.37
CA VAL A 106 -5.17 -8.80 -8.03
C VAL A 106 -5.93 -10.13 -7.91
N ASP A 107 -5.25 -11.15 -7.35
CA ASP A 107 -5.74 -12.52 -7.17
C ASP A 107 -5.97 -13.33 -8.48
N ASP A 108 -5.69 -12.77 -9.67
CA ASP A 108 -5.69 -13.54 -10.92
C ASP A 108 -4.45 -14.44 -10.99
N ASN A 109 -4.63 -15.75 -10.94
CA ASN A 109 -3.54 -16.72 -10.88
C ASN A 109 -2.66 -16.77 -12.14
N ILE A 110 -3.05 -16.13 -13.23
CA ILE A 110 -2.34 -16.10 -14.51
C ILE A 110 -1.65 -14.77 -14.76
N LYS A 111 -2.32 -13.65 -14.43
CA LYS A 111 -1.88 -12.30 -14.80
C LYS A 111 -1.20 -11.56 -13.65
N ASP A 112 -1.60 -11.83 -12.41
CA ASP A 112 -0.97 -11.26 -11.23
C ASP A 112 0.39 -11.92 -10.98
N PRO A 113 1.52 -11.18 -10.97
CA PRO A 113 2.85 -11.75 -10.79
C PRO A 113 2.98 -12.56 -9.49
N TYR A 114 2.35 -12.12 -8.42
CA TYR A 114 2.48 -12.71 -7.08
C TYR A 114 1.13 -12.98 -6.41
N SER A 115 0.15 -13.42 -7.22
CA SER A 115 -1.21 -13.74 -6.78
C SER A 115 -1.26 -14.58 -5.49
N ALA A 116 -1.97 -14.05 -4.48
CA ALA A 116 -2.25 -14.77 -3.25
C ALA A 116 -3.17 -15.99 -3.46
N GLY A 117 -3.95 -16.00 -4.54
CA GLY A 117 -4.78 -17.14 -4.93
C GLY A 117 -3.97 -18.42 -5.23
N ARG A 118 -2.66 -18.31 -5.46
CA ARG A 118 -1.73 -19.44 -5.63
C ARG A 118 -1.11 -19.94 -4.32
N GLY A 119 -1.49 -19.35 -3.20
CA GLY A 119 -1.07 -19.73 -1.85
C GLY A 119 0.02 -18.85 -1.24
N LEU A 120 0.15 -18.95 0.08
CA LEU A 120 1.04 -18.11 0.89
C LEU A 120 2.51 -18.18 0.46
N TRP A 121 3.03 -19.40 0.23
CA TRP A 121 4.41 -19.59 -0.20
C TRP A 121 4.68 -18.97 -1.57
N TYR A 122 3.74 -19.14 -2.50
CA TYR A 122 3.89 -18.57 -3.83
C TYR A 122 3.95 -17.04 -3.76
N SER A 123 3.00 -16.40 -3.12
CA SER A 123 2.93 -14.95 -3.00
C SER A 123 4.09 -14.37 -2.16
N HIS A 124 4.61 -15.13 -1.16
CA HIS A 124 5.74 -14.68 -0.37
C HIS A 124 7.04 -14.64 -1.20
N MET A 125 7.46 -15.74 -1.76
CA MET A 125 8.72 -15.81 -2.51
C MET A 125 8.72 -16.80 -3.67
N GLY A 126 7.83 -17.76 -3.71
CA GLY A 126 7.81 -18.82 -4.74
C GLY A 126 7.70 -18.28 -6.16
N TRP A 127 7.03 -17.14 -6.34
CA TRP A 127 6.86 -16.47 -7.62
C TRP A 127 8.20 -16.00 -8.24
N MET A 128 9.18 -15.65 -7.43
CA MET A 128 10.50 -15.18 -7.87
C MET A 128 11.47 -16.30 -8.20
N LEU A 129 11.28 -17.48 -7.58
CA LEU A 129 12.24 -18.59 -7.68
C LEU A 129 12.19 -19.32 -9.01
N ARG A 130 11.15 -19.10 -9.83
CA ARG A 130 10.96 -19.73 -11.13
C ARG A 130 10.61 -18.70 -12.21
N GLN A 131 10.87 -19.05 -13.46
CA GLN A 131 10.64 -18.19 -14.62
C GLN A 131 9.17 -18.28 -15.06
N TYR A 132 8.25 -17.77 -14.25
CA TYR A 132 6.84 -17.68 -14.63
C TYR A 132 6.62 -16.64 -15.72
N ARG A 133 5.69 -16.92 -16.63
CA ARG A 133 5.31 -15.98 -17.70
C ARG A 133 4.75 -14.66 -17.15
N SER A 134 4.07 -14.72 -16.03
CA SER A 134 3.59 -13.51 -15.30
C SER A 134 4.71 -12.59 -14.83
N ASN A 135 5.95 -13.08 -14.74
CA ASN A 135 7.11 -12.30 -14.27
C ASN A 135 7.95 -11.73 -15.43
N THR A 136 7.51 -11.92 -16.68
CA THR A 136 8.18 -11.29 -17.82
C THR A 136 7.94 -9.79 -17.78
N PRO A 137 9.00 -8.94 -17.81
CA PRO A 137 8.84 -7.49 -17.80
C PRO A 137 7.99 -7.01 -18.97
N ASP A 138 6.98 -6.20 -18.67
CA ASP A 138 6.14 -5.52 -19.65
C ASP A 138 5.93 -4.07 -19.20
N PHE A 139 6.52 -3.14 -19.93
CA PHE A 139 6.50 -1.71 -19.59
C PHE A 139 5.38 -0.95 -20.31
N SER A 140 4.44 -1.61 -20.94
CA SER A 140 3.31 -0.99 -21.65
C SER A 140 2.44 -0.13 -20.71
N ASN A 141 2.39 -0.49 -19.42
CA ASN A 141 1.69 0.22 -18.35
C ASN A 141 2.53 1.31 -17.65
N ALA A 142 3.79 1.50 -18.07
CA ALA A 142 4.78 2.34 -17.39
C ALA A 142 5.44 3.37 -18.33
N LYS A 143 4.73 3.84 -19.36
CA LYS A 143 5.22 4.84 -20.33
C LYS A 143 5.63 6.18 -19.70
N ASP A 144 4.99 6.55 -18.61
CA ASP A 144 5.36 7.73 -17.80
C ASP A 144 6.70 7.55 -17.11
N LEU A 145 6.98 6.34 -16.59
CA LEU A 145 8.25 6.01 -15.92
C LEU A 145 9.41 5.94 -16.93
N GLN A 146 9.16 5.46 -18.15
CA GLN A 146 10.15 5.47 -19.24
C GLN A 146 10.55 6.89 -19.69
N ARG A 147 9.79 7.91 -19.32
CA ARG A 147 10.10 9.33 -19.59
C ARG A 147 10.73 10.04 -18.39
N ASP A 148 10.76 9.42 -17.20
CA ASP A 148 11.37 9.98 -16.01
C ASP A 148 12.90 9.69 -16.05
N PRO A 149 13.76 10.72 -16.17
CA PRO A 149 15.21 10.53 -16.32
C PRO A 149 15.84 9.85 -15.09
N VAL A 150 15.31 10.07 -13.88
CA VAL A 150 15.81 9.43 -12.65
C VAL A 150 15.51 7.93 -12.68
N VAL A 151 14.31 7.54 -13.12
CA VAL A 151 13.89 6.15 -13.24
C VAL A 151 14.74 5.40 -14.27
N MET A 152 14.94 6.00 -15.46
CA MET A 152 15.71 5.37 -16.53
C MET A 152 17.18 5.26 -16.16
N TRP A 153 17.77 6.32 -15.61
CA TRP A 153 19.15 6.27 -15.14
C TRP A 153 19.35 5.18 -14.07
N GLN A 154 18.45 5.08 -13.09
CA GLN A 154 18.53 4.04 -12.07
C GLN A 154 18.33 2.63 -12.66
N HIS A 155 17.46 2.48 -13.66
CA HIS A 155 17.24 1.21 -14.34
C HIS A 155 18.51 0.72 -15.06
N GLU A 156 19.19 1.62 -15.78
CA GLU A 156 20.40 1.33 -16.54
C GLU A 156 21.60 1.02 -15.63
N HIS A 157 21.68 1.70 -14.48
CA HIS A 157 22.81 1.55 -13.52
C HIS A 157 22.45 0.66 -12.32
N TYR A 158 21.34 -0.07 -12.39
CA TYR A 158 20.78 -0.77 -11.22
C TYR A 158 21.75 -1.75 -10.58
N VAL A 159 22.45 -2.57 -11.37
CA VAL A 159 23.39 -3.58 -10.85
C VAL A 159 24.55 -2.92 -10.09
N VAL A 160 25.12 -1.84 -10.63
CA VAL A 160 26.21 -1.10 -9.98
C VAL A 160 25.72 -0.47 -8.69
N LEU A 161 24.55 0.19 -8.72
CA LEU A 161 23.96 0.83 -7.56
C LEU A 161 23.66 -0.17 -6.44
N THR A 162 23.00 -1.27 -6.75
CA THR A 162 22.64 -2.26 -5.74
C THR A 162 23.85 -2.95 -5.15
N THR A 163 24.91 -3.20 -5.96
CA THR A 163 26.18 -3.74 -5.47
C THR A 163 26.87 -2.74 -4.53
N PHE A 164 26.94 -1.48 -4.92
CA PHE A 164 27.52 -0.44 -4.07
C PHE A 164 26.75 -0.27 -2.75
N MET A 165 25.43 -0.24 -2.79
CA MET A 165 24.59 -0.06 -1.60
C MET A 165 24.63 -1.25 -0.63
N ASN A 166 24.78 -2.47 -1.12
CA ASN A 166 24.75 -3.68 -0.30
C ASN A 166 26.14 -4.21 0.09
N LEU A 167 27.18 -3.86 -0.66
CA LEU A 167 28.54 -4.26 -0.38
C LEU A 167 29.47 -3.05 -0.20
N GLY A 168 29.49 -2.11 -1.14
CA GLY A 168 30.42 -0.97 -1.12
C GLY A 168 30.25 -0.09 0.12
N LEU A 169 29.04 0.40 0.41
CA LEU A 169 28.77 1.21 1.61
C LEU A 169 29.02 0.45 2.91
N PRO A 170 28.58 -0.81 3.12
CA PRO A 170 28.94 -1.58 4.30
C PRO A 170 30.44 -1.78 4.46
N VAL A 171 31.20 -2.00 3.38
CA VAL A 171 32.68 -2.07 3.43
C VAL A 171 33.28 -0.73 3.86
N LEU A 172 32.83 0.39 3.32
CA LEU A 172 33.30 1.73 3.72
C LEU A 172 32.98 2.02 5.20
N LEU A 173 31.81 1.66 5.66
CA LEU A 173 31.44 1.78 7.08
C LEU A 173 32.30 0.87 7.96
N GLY A 174 32.58 -0.35 7.50
CA GLY A 174 33.43 -1.31 8.21
C GLY A 174 34.89 -0.87 8.26
N LEU A 175 35.40 -0.23 7.22
CA LEU A 175 36.72 0.42 7.21
C LEU A 175 36.81 1.57 8.22
N TRP A 176 35.74 2.38 8.30
CA TRP A 176 35.65 3.46 9.30
C TRP A 176 35.56 2.92 10.73
N HIS A 177 34.79 1.85 10.91
CA HIS A 177 34.56 1.22 12.22
C HIS A 177 35.76 0.37 12.70
N GLY A 178 36.51 -0.26 11.79
CA GLY A 178 37.61 -1.21 12.09
C GLY A 178 37.21 -2.69 12.03
N ASP A 179 35.90 -3.02 11.83
CA ASP A 179 35.40 -4.38 11.56
C ASP A 179 34.61 -4.42 10.25
N ILE A 180 35.29 -4.75 9.16
CA ILE A 180 34.70 -4.84 7.84
C ILE A 180 33.75 -6.02 7.75
N ILE A 181 34.16 -7.18 8.27
CA ILE A 181 33.38 -8.43 8.11
C ILE A 181 32.08 -8.34 8.89
N GLY A 182 32.12 -7.96 10.17
CA GLY A 182 30.92 -7.81 11.00
C GLY A 182 29.96 -6.77 10.42
N THR A 183 30.48 -5.65 9.92
CA THR A 183 29.66 -4.59 9.30
C THR A 183 29.02 -5.08 8.00
N VAL A 184 29.72 -5.81 7.13
CA VAL A 184 29.14 -6.38 5.91
C VAL A 184 28.08 -7.44 6.26
N LEU A 185 28.33 -8.26 7.27
CA LEU A 185 27.38 -9.28 7.70
C LEU A 185 26.09 -8.67 8.28
N LEU A 186 26.20 -7.64 9.09
CA LEU A 186 25.03 -7.07 9.76
C LEU A 186 24.31 -6.02 8.89
N VAL A 187 25.05 -5.02 8.40
CA VAL A 187 24.50 -3.89 7.59
C VAL A 187 24.25 -4.30 6.15
N GLY A 188 25.09 -5.12 5.55
CA GLY A 188 24.92 -5.65 4.20
C GLY A 188 23.93 -6.81 4.15
N LEU A 189 24.30 -7.94 4.73
CA LEU A 189 23.62 -9.21 4.54
C LEU A 189 22.36 -9.37 5.40
N LEU A 190 22.45 -9.32 6.73
CA LEU A 190 21.29 -9.57 7.61
C LEU A 190 20.17 -8.54 7.35
N ARG A 191 20.53 -7.26 7.30
CA ARG A 191 19.58 -6.18 7.01
C ARG A 191 18.87 -6.41 5.66
N LEU A 192 19.59 -6.85 4.62
CA LEU A 192 19.01 -7.12 3.30
C LEU A 192 17.97 -8.25 3.39
N VAL A 193 18.32 -9.37 4.05
CA VAL A 193 17.41 -10.51 4.23
C VAL A 193 16.15 -10.09 4.98
N VAL A 194 16.31 -9.34 6.08
CA VAL A 194 15.17 -8.82 6.86
C VAL A 194 14.28 -7.92 5.99
N ASN A 195 14.89 -6.98 5.24
CA ASN A 195 14.15 -6.08 4.35
C ASN A 195 13.35 -6.84 3.26
N HIS A 196 13.91 -7.91 2.70
CA HIS A 196 13.21 -8.78 1.75
C HIS A 196 11.96 -9.38 2.38
N HIS A 197 12.08 -10.07 3.51
CA HIS A 197 10.94 -10.74 4.15
C HIS A 197 9.88 -9.76 4.64
N VAL A 198 10.28 -8.59 5.17
CA VAL A 198 9.35 -7.50 5.51
C VAL A 198 8.51 -7.09 4.30
N THR A 199 9.13 -6.91 3.14
CA THR A 199 8.38 -6.58 1.90
C THR A 199 7.53 -7.76 1.41
N PHE A 200 8.06 -8.99 1.45
CA PHE A 200 7.31 -10.17 0.99
C PHE A 200 6.06 -10.44 1.83
N PHE A 201 6.04 -10.05 3.10
CA PHE A 201 4.84 -10.12 3.94
C PHE A 201 3.70 -9.24 3.42
N ILE A 202 3.98 -8.17 2.69
CA ILE A 202 2.95 -7.35 2.05
C ILE A 202 2.20 -8.17 1.00
N ASN A 203 2.92 -8.91 0.15
CA ASN A 203 2.33 -9.73 -0.91
C ASN A 203 1.70 -11.04 -0.38
N SER A 204 2.09 -11.48 0.82
CA SER A 204 1.66 -12.74 1.42
C SER A 204 0.75 -12.53 2.63
N LEU A 205 1.29 -12.28 3.82
CA LEU A 205 0.49 -12.18 5.04
C LEU A 205 -0.58 -11.11 4.99
N ALA A 206 -0.34 -9.96 4.31
CA ALA A 206 -1.37 -8.93 4.18
C ALA A 206 -2.53 -9.34 3.24
N HIS A 207 -2.46 -10.47 2.56
CA HIS A 207 -3.55 -11.11 1.83
C HIS A 207 -4.21 -12.28 2.58
N PHE A 208 -3.58 -12.79 3.65
CA PHE A 208 -4.09 -13.93 4.42
C PHE A 208 -4.56 -13.56 5.82
N TRP A 209 -3.94 -12.58 6.48
CA TRP A 209 -4.16 -12.25 7.88
C TRP A 209 -4.57 -10.80 8.09
N GLY A 210 -5.77 -10.58 8.65
CA GLY A 210 -6.31 -9.26 8.95
C GLY A 210 -7.80 -9.12 8.60
N LYS A 211 -8.27 -7.88 8.55
CA LYS A 211 -9.68 -7.52 8.28
C LYS A 211 -9.83 -6.91 6.89
N ARG A 212 -11.02 -7.02 6.31
CA ARG A 212 -11.37 -6.41 5.02
C ARG A 212 -12.49 -5.38 5.20
N PRO A 213 -12.18 -4.18 5.78
CA PRO A 213 -13.23 -3.21 6.11
C PRO A 213 -13.78 -2.44 4.90
N TYR A 214 -13.07 -2.38 3.78
CA TYR A 214 -13.41 -1.52 2.63
C TYR A 214 -13.87 -2.29 1.39
N THR A 215 -13.50 -3.55 1.26
CA THR A 215 -13.92 -4.42 0.15
C THR A 215 -13.69 -5.89 0.49
N GLU A 216 -14.50 -6.76 -0.11
CA GLU A 216 -14.28 -8.20 -0.15
C GLU A 216 -13.96 -8.74 -1.55
N SER A 217 -13.89 -7.84 -2.55
CA SER A 217 -13.63 -8.20 -3.94
C SER A 217 -12.22 -8.73 -4.21
N ASN A 218 -11.30 -8.58 -3.24
CA ASN A 218 -9.95 -9.11 -3.28
C ASN A 218 -9.52 -9.64 -1.92
N SER A 219 -8.40 -10.37 -1.88
CA SER A 219 -7.89 -11.00 -0.67
C SER A 219 -7.17 -10.04 0.28
N ALA A 220 -6.77 -8.84 -0.14
CA ALA A 220 -6.01 -7.88 0.65
C ALA A 220 -6.72 -7.53 1.99
N ARG A 221 -5.93 -7.40 3.07
CA ARG A 221 -6.42 -7.22 4.44
C ARG A 221 -5.68 -6.11 5.17
N ASP A 222 -6.36 -5.46 6.10
CA ASP A 222 -5.77 -4.51 7.03
C ASP A 222 -5.32 -5.22 8.31
N ASN A 223 -4.05 -5.05 8.67
CA ASN A 223 -3.47 -5.57 9.90
C ASN A 223 -2.48 -4.56 10.49
N GLY A 224 -2.77 -4.03 11.68
CA GLY A 224 -1.95 -3.01 12.35
C GLY A 224 -0.56 -3.53 12.77
N PHE A 225 -0.42 -4.81 13.12
CA PHE A 225 0.88 -5.42 13.43
C PHE A 225 1.75 -5.50 12.17
N LEU A 226 1.19 -5.96 11.06
CA LEU A 226 1.91 -5.95 9.78
C LEU A 226 2.26 -4.53 9.34
N ALA A 227 1.37 -3.55 9.58
CA ALA A 227 1.67 -2.15 9.28
C ALA A 227 2.89 -1.64 10.06
N PHE A 228 3.08 -2.09 11.31
CA PHE A 228 4.28 -1.75 12.09
C PHE A 228 5.54 -2.31 11.43
N LEU A 229 5.54 -3.56 11.02
CA LEU A 229 6.68 -4.20 10.38
C LEU A 229 6.97 -3.65 8.96
N THR A 230 5.92 -3.27 8.21
CA THR A 230 5.97 -2.96 6.78
C THR A 230 5.84 -1.47 6.47
N TYR A 231 6.26 -0.59 7.38
CA TYR A 231 6.29 0.87 7.20
C TYR A 231 4.91 1.48 6.84
N GLY A 232 3.81 0.86 7.28
CA GLY A 232 2.43 1.27 7.02
C GLY A 232 1.71 0.49 5.91
N GLU A 233 2.39 -0.37 5.16
CA GLU A 233 1.80 -1.13 4.05
C GLU A 233 0.84 -2.25 4.51
N GLY A 234 0.83 -2.61 5.81
CA GLY A 234 -0.13 -3.57 6.39
C GLY A 234 -1.59 -3.09 6.43
N TYR A 235 -1.89 -1.81 6.11
CA TYR A 235 -3.26 -1.35 5.82
C TYR A 235 -3.61 -1.61 4.35
N HIS A 236 -3.59 -2.88 3.96
CA HIS A 236 -3.52 -3.30 2.56
C HIS A 236 -4.89 -3.35 1.88
N ASN A 237 -5.97 -3.65 2.61
CA ASN A 237 -7.33 -3.59 2.09
C ASN A 237 -7.75 -2.15 1.76
N TYR A 238 -7.36 -1.16 2.60
CA TYR A 238 -7.51 0.24 2.29
C TYR A 238 -6.74 0.61 1.03
N HIS A 239 -5.47 0.23 0.96
CA HIS A 239 -4.58 0.54 -0.14
C HIS A 239 -5.09 0.02 -1.48
N HIS A 240 -5.57 -1.24 -1.56
CA HIS A 240 -6.09 -1.82 -2.80
C HIS A 240 -7.31 -1.11 -3.38
N ILE A 241 -8.13 -0.46 -2.53
CA ILE A 241 -9.29 0.33 -2.98
C ILE A 241 -8.91 1.79 -3.27
N PHE A 242 -7.99 2.34 -2.49
CA PHE A 242 -7.65 3.76 -2.55
C PHE A 242 -6.15 3.97 -2.86
N GLN A 243 -5.65 3.26 -3.84
CA GLN A 243 -4.23 3.17 -4.19
C GLN A 243 -3.55 4.53 -4.45
N THR A 244 -4.29 5.56 -4.85
CA THR A 244 -3.77 6.90 -5.09
C THR A 244 -3.72 7.78 -3.84
N ASP A 245 -4.25 7.35 -2.69
CA ASP A 245 -4.07 8.08 -1.41
C ASP A 245 -2.62 7.92 -0.93
N TYR A 246 -1.96 9.03 -0.57
CA TYR A 246 -0.58 8.95 -0.08
C TYR A 246 -0.47 8.27 1.30
N ARG A 247 -1.61 8.00 1.96
CA ARG A 247 -1.70 7.34 3.27
C ARG A 247 -2.28 5.94 3.11
N ASN A 248 -1.73 4.97 3.80
CA ASN A 248 -2.38 3.70 4.01
C ASN A 248 -3.06 3.67 5.40
N GLY A 249 -2.40 4.15 6.43
CA GLY A 249 -3.00 4.43 7.73
C GLY A 249 -3.68 5.80 7.73
N ILE A 250 -5.01 5.86 7.53
CA ILE A 250 -5.76 7.12 7.33
C ILE A 250 -5.91 7.97 8.58
N ARG A 251 -5.87 7.35 9.79
CA ARG A 251 -5.96 8.08 11.06
C ARG A 251 -4.57 8.56 11.48
N TRP A 252 -4.49 9.70 12.18
CA TRP A 252 -3.22 10.29 12.59
C TRP A 252 -2.35 9.33 13.43
N TRP A 253 -2.96 8.54 14.30
CA TRP A 253 -2.32 7.60 15.20
C TRP A 253 -2.01 6.23 14.59
N GLN A 254 -2.57 5.90 13.42
CA GLN A 254 -2.23 4.65 12.74
C GLN A 254 -0.78 4.67 12.29
N TRP A 255 -0.04 3.64 12.67
CA TRP A 255 1.37 3.52 12.33
C TRP A 255 1.56 3.42 10.82
N ASP A 256 2.04 4.50 10.24
CA ASP A 256 2.39 4.62 8.83
C ASP A 256 3.51 5.68 8.72
N PRO A 257 4.77 5.27 9.04
CA PRO A 257 5.90 6.20 9.00
C PRO A 257 6.13 6.77 7.60
N THR A 258 5.77 6.03 6.56
CA THR A 258 5.84 6.51 5.17
C THR A 258 4.94 7.74 4.94
N LYS A 259 3.69 7.74 5.43
CA LYS A 259 2.83 8.94 5.33
C LYS A 259 3.40 10.12 6.11
N TRP A 260 3.99 9.85 7.29
CA TRP A 260 4.58 10.92 8.10
C TRP A 260 5.80 11.54 7.41
N MET A 261 6.67 10.70 6.81
CA MET A 261 7.79 11.16 6.01
C MET A 261 7.32 12.01 4.81
N ILE A 262 6.36 11.53 4.01
CA ILE A 262 5.82 12.28 2.87
C ILE A 262 5.22 13.61 3.31
N ALA A 263 4.44 13.61 4.40
CA ALA A 263 3.87 14.84 4.96
C ALA A 263 4.94 15.81 5.47
N ALA A 264 6.01 15.32 6.09
CA ALA A 264 7.16 16.14 6.50
C ALA A 264 7.90 16.71 5.28
N CYS A 265 8.17 15.90 4.26
CA CYS A 265 8.76 16.34 2.99
C CYS A 265 7.91 17.44 2.32
N SER A 266 6.58 17.34 2.40
CA SER A 266 5.68 18.37 1.85
C SER A 266 5.79 19.71 2.60
N LYS A 267 5.99 19.70 3.91
CA LYS A 267 6.17 20.95 4.70
C LYS A 267 7.46 21.70 4.36
N VAL A 268 8.48 20.98 3.90
CA VAL A 268 9.78 21.57 3.51
C VAL A 268 9.94 21.71 1.99
N GLY A 269 8.85 21.56 1.21
CA GLY A 269 8.85 21.76 -0.23
C GLY A 269 9.47 20.63 -1.07
N LEU A 270 9.81 19.49 -0.45
CA LEU A 270 10.34 18.33 -1.16
C LEU A 270 9.26 17.44 -1.79
N ALA A 271 8.02 17.54 -1.33
CA ALA A 271 6.87 16.85 -1.89
C ALA A 271 5.69 17.83 -2.07
N SER A 272 4.84 17.60 -3.08
CA SER A 272 3.64 18.39 -3.36
C SER A 272 2.47 17.51 -3.82
N ASP A 273 1.30 18.11 -3.99
CA ASP A 273 0.10 17.46 -4.55
C ASP A 273 -0.23 16.13 -3.88
N LEU A 274 -0.23 16.13 -2.54
CA LEU A 274 -0.53 14.94 -1.75
C LEU A 274 -1.99 14.52 -1.96
N ASN A 275 -2.21 13.47 -2.72
CA ASN A 275 -3.56 12.95 -2.98
C ASN A 275 -4.17 12.37 -1.71
N ARG A 276 -5.40 12.79 -1.40
CA ARG A 276 -6.19 12.30 -0.28
C ARG A 276 -7.58 11.90 -0.74
N VAL A 277 -7.97 10.69 -0.39
CA VAL A 277 -9.35 10.26 -0.60
C VAL A 277 -10.26 10.93 0.43
N SER A 278 -11.42 11.44 -0.01
CA SER A 278 -12.38 12.08 0.88
C SER A 278 -12.97 11.10 1.89
N ASN A 279 -13.28 11.60 3.10
CA ASN A 279 -13.92 10.79 4.14
C ASN A 279 -15.24 10.17 3.65
N PHE A 280 -15.97 10.86 2.79
CA PHE A 280 -17.19 10.33 2.19
C PHE A 280 -16.94 9.04 1.42
N LYS A 281 -15.96 9.00 0.51
CA LYS A 281 -15.62 7.79 -0.25
C LYS A 281 -15.20 6.64 0.67
N ILE A 282 -14.44 6.95 1.72
CA ILE A 282 -13.99 5.97 2.71
C ILE A 282 -15.19 5.39 3.47
N GLN A 283 -16.09 6.25 3.98
CA GLN A 283 -17.30 5.79 4.68
C GLN A 283 -18.24 5.01 3.77
N ARG A 284 -18.38 5.44 2.52
CA ARG A 284 -19.14 4.69 1.52
C ARG A 284 -18.62 3.27 1.36
N ALA A 285 -17.32 3.08 1.11
CA ALA A 285 -16.73 1.75 0.95
C ALA A 285 -16.93 0.85 2.19
N ILE A 286 -16.80 1.43 3.39
CA ILE A 286 -17.06 0.71 4.65
C ILE A 286 -18.53 0.26 4.73
N LEU A 287 -19.48 1.13 4.38
CA LEU A 287 -20.89 0.82 4.43
C LEU A 287 -21.31 -0.18 3.35
N ASP A 288 -20.83 -0.01 2.11
CA ASP A 288 -21.05 -0.97 1.02
C ASP A 288 -20.65 -2.39 1.46
N THR A 289 -19.44 -2.53 2.02
CA THR A 289 -18.93 -3.81 2.52
C THR A 289 -19.76 -4.35 3.70
N ALA A 290 -20.14 -3.46 4.63
CA ALA A 290 -20.93 -3.87 5.80
C ALA A 290 -22.35 -4.31 5.43
N PHE A 291 -23.01 -3.62 4.48
CA PHE A 291 -24.31 -4.01 3.97
C PHE A 291 -24.27 -5.33 3.19
N SER A 292 -23.25 -5.54 2.36
CA SER A 292 -23.06 -6.83 1.68
C SER A 292 -23.01 -7.97 2.69
N ARG A 293 -22.13 -7.87 3.69
CA ARG A 293 -22.00 -8.89 4.76
C ARG A 293 -23.30 -9.11 5.54
N ALA A 294 -24.02 -8.03 5.83
CA ALA A 294 -25.28 -8.12 6.55
C ALA A 294 -26.34 -8.88 5.75
N ARG A 295 -26.41 -8.59 4.45
CA ARG A 295 -27.31 -9.30 3.53
C ARG A 295 -26.98 -10.78 3.43
N ASP A 296 -25.71 -11.12 3.23
CA ASP A 296 -25.25 -12.51 3.11
C ASP A 296 -25.61 -13.30 4.38
N LYS A 297 -25.31 -12.76 5.56
CA LYS A 297 -25.67 -13.37 6.85
C LYS A 297 -27.18 -13.54 7.04
N MET A 298 -27.97 -12.53 6.66
CA MET A 298 -29.41 -12.59 6.81
C MET A 298 -30.11 -13.48 5.77
N ALA A 299 -29.47 -13.69 4.61
CA ALA A 299 -29.95 -14.62 3.59
C ALA A 299 -29.86 -16.08 4.04
N GLU A 300 -28.79 -16.41 4.80
CA GLU A 300 -28.59 -17.76 5.36
C GLU A 300 -29.49 -18.09 6.56
N ALA A 301 -30.17 -17.09 7.16
CA ALA A 301 -30.96 -17.24 8.35
C ALA A 301 -32.46 -17.30 8.04
N GLU A 302 -33.15 -18.30 8.57
CA GLU A 302 -34.63 -18.42 8.49
C GLU A 302 -35.32 -17.54 9.54
N GLY A 303 -36.52 -17.03 9.25
CA GLY A 303 -37.45 -16.49 10.26
C GLY A 303 -37.22 -15.04 10.70
N ASN A 304 -36.40 -14.22 9.99
CA ASN A 304 -36.06 -12.85 10.41
C ASN A 304 -36.60 -11.74 9.49
N ASP A 305 -37.83 -11.83 9.01
CA ASP A 305 -38.37 -10.90 8.01
C ASP A 305 -38.40 -9.44 8.50
N SER A 306 -38.68 -9.22 9.79
CA SER A 306 -38.65 -7.87 10.37
C SER A 306 -37.28 -7.24 10.30
N LEU A 307 -36.21 -7.98 10.65
CA LEU A 307 -34.84 -7.50 10.60
C LEU A 307 -34.33 -7.35 9.16
N LYS A 308 -34.74 -8.22 8.24
CA LYS A 308 -34.49 -8.09 6.80
C LYS A 308 -35.10 -6.80 6.25
N ASN A 309 -36.38 -6.52 6.61
CA ASN A 309 -37.04 -5.28 6.22
C ASN A 309 -36.36 -4.02 6.80
N MET A 310 -35.86 -4.08 8.04
CA MET A 310 -35.08 -2.98 8.63
C MET A 310 -33.77 -2.78 7.90
N LEU A 311 -33.04 -3.84 7.55
CA LEU A 311 -31.80 -3.77 6.78
C LEU A 311 -32.04 -3.13 5.41
N GLU A 312 -33.11 -3.52 4.72
CA GLU A 312 -33.44 -2.96 3.41
C GLU A 312 -33.79 -1.48 3.49
N ARG A 313 -34.53 -1.03 4.53
CA ARG A 313 -34.79 0.40 4.76
C ARG A 313 -33.51 1.19 5.01
N GLU A 314 -32.59 0.67 5.83
CA GLU A 314 -31.28 1.32 6.06
C GLU A 314 -30.45 1.37 4.77
N TYR A 315 -30.54 0.35 3.92
CA TYR A 315 -29.87 0.33 2.63
C TYR A 315 -30.44 1.37 1.65
N GLN A 316 -31.77 1.55 1.61
CA GLN A 316 -32.40 2.60 0.82
C GLN A 316 -31.94 3.99 1.27
N LEU A 317 -31.94 4.26 2.58
CA LEU A 317 -31.42 5.52 3.13
C LEU A 317 -29.96 5.75 2.73
N PHE A 318 -29.16 4.70 2.74
CA PHE A 318 -27.75 4.78 2.29
C PHE A 318 -27.66 5.15 0.81
N THR A 319 -28.46 4.53 -0.03
CA THR A 319 -28.51 4.82 -1.47
C THR A 319 -28.93 6.26 -1.73
N ASP A 320 -29.93 6.75 -1.00
CA ASP A 320 -30.39 8.14 -1.10
C ASP A 320 -29.28 9.14 -0.72
N PHE A 321 -28.53 8.88 0.35
CA PHE A 321 -27.37 9.72 0.71
C PHE A 321 -26.28 9.73 -0.36
N ILE A 322 -26.03 8.57 -1.00
CA ILE A 322 -25.05 8.51 -2.11
C ILE A 322 -25.54 9.33 -3.31
N ASN A 323 -26.82 9.26 -3.66
CA ASN A 323 -27.42 10.02 -4.75
C ASN A 323 -27.36 11.52 -4.45
N GLN A 324 -27.74 11.97 -3.24
CA GLN A 324 -27.64 13.37 -2.82
C GLN A 324 -26.21 13.88 -2.90
N TRP A 325 -25.24 13.11 -2.41
CA TRP A 325 -23.82 13.51 -2.48
C TRP A 325 -23.34 13.63 -3.92
N THR A 326 -23.76 12.73 -4.80
CA THR A 326 -23.39 12.73 -6.21
C THR A 326 -23.96 14.00 -6.92
N ALA A 327 -25.21 14.34 -6.62
CA ALA A 327 -25.86 15.55 -7.13
C ALA A 327 -25.15 16.83 -6.66
N LEU A 328 -24.86 16.93 -5.33
CA LEU A 328 -24.12 18.07 -4.78
C LEU A 328 -22.72 18.21 -5.35
N ARG A 329 -22.06 17.09 -5.65
CA ARG A 329 -20.73 17.13 -6.29
C ARG A 329 -20.81 17.62 -7.73
N ALA A 330 -21.81 17.20 -8.49
CA ALA A 330 -22.03 17.68 -9.85
C ALA A 330 -22.30 19.19 -9.84
N GLU A 331 -23.17 19.66 -8.96
CA GLU A 331 -23.46 21.08 -8.76
C GLU A 331 -22.20 21.89 -8.39
N SER A 332 -21.39 21.38 -7.43
CA SER A 332 -20.13 22.00 -7.04
C SER A 332 -19.14 22.09 -8.22
N TYR A 333 -19.09 21.08 -9.08
CA TYR A 333 -18.22 21.05 -10.24
C TYR A 333 -18.65 22.10 -11.28
N GLU A 334 -19.94 22.17 -11.60
CA GLU A 334 -20.46 23.16 -12.58
C GLU A 334 -20.26 24.59 -12.07
N ARG A 335 -20.53 24.86 -10.79
CA ARG A 335 -20.25 26.18 -10.18
C ARG A 335 -18.77 26.56 -10.26
N THR A 336 -17.85 25.62 -10.00
CA THR A 336 -16.40 25.87 -10.11
C THR A 336 -16.01 26.16 -11.56
N ARG A 337 -16.62 25.47 -12.53
CA ARG A 337 -16.41 25.69 -13.96
C ARG A 337 -16.88 27.05 -14.40
N GLU A 338 -18.08 27.47 -13.96
CA GLU A 338 -18.65 28.80 -14.25
C GLU A 338 -17.78 29.91 -13.64
N GLN A 339 -17.28 29.74 -12.41
CA GLN A 339 -16.39 30.71 -11.77
C GLN A 339 -15.07 30.89 -12.49
N LEU A 340 -14.51 29.82 -13.06
CA LEU A 340 -13.28 29.87 -13.86
C LEU A 340 -13.51 30.54 -15.23
N SER A 341 -14.72 30.49 -15.77
CA SER A 341 -15.08 31.14 -17.03
C SER A 341 -15.47 32.60 -16.88
N GLY A 342 -15.91 33.05 -15.68
CA GLY A 342 -16.45 34.36 -15.36
C GLY A 342 -15.51 35.35 -14.66
N ALA A 343 -14.21 35.24 -14.78
CA ALA A 343 -13.18 35.97 -14.03
C ALA A 343 -13.12 37.49 -14.15
N LEU A 344 -14.18 38.18 -14.58
CA LEU A 344 -14.18 39.61 -14.91
C LEU A 344 -15.14 40.53 -14.12
N GLU A 345 -15.92 40.02 -13.11
CA GLU A 345 -16.79 40.87 -12.26
C GLU A 345 -16.48 40.71 -10.75
N GLU A 346 -15.55 41.49 -10.29
CA GLU A 346 -14.59 41.09 -9.26
C GLU A 346 -14.95 41.14 -7.77
N LYS A 347 -15.89 41.88 -7.30
CA LYS A 347 -16.01 42.08 -5.81
C LYS A 347 -17.34 41.62 -5.20
N LYS A 348 -18.44 41.84 -5.87
CA LYS A 348 -19.77 41.42 -5.41
C LYS A 348 -19.92 39.89 -5.55
N HIS A 349 -19.39 39.37 -6.64
CA HIS A 349 -19.35 37.96 -6.96
C HIS A 349 -18.50 37.15 -5.94
N ARG A 350 -17.41 37.73 -5.44
CA ARG A 350 -16.53 37.07 -4.44
C ARG A 350 -17.21 36.75 -3.11
N LEU A 351 -18.06 37.63 -2.60
CA LEU A 351 -18.78 37.41 -1.33
C LEU A 351 -19.91 36.41 -1.49
N GLN A 352 -20.65 36.47 -2.58
CA GLN A 352 -21.71 35.53 -2.91
C GLN A 352 -21.13 34.11 -3.09
N THR A 353 -20.04 33.99 -3.87
CA THR A 353 -19.28 32.74 -4.05
C THR A 353 -18.79 32.12 -2.75
N LYS A 354 -18.26 32.97 -1.82
CA LYS A 354 -17.84 32.47 -0.51
C LYS A 354 -19.00 31.92 0.33
N TRP A 355 -20.16 32.58 0.28
CA TRP A 355 -21.36 32.13 0.96
C TRP A 355 -21.89 30.83 0.40
N GLU A 356 -21.98 30.72 -0.91
CA GLU A 356 -22.46 29.50 -1.60
C GLU A 356 -21.52 28.30 -1.39
N ASN A 357 -20.20 28.52 -1.45
CA ASN A 357 -19.21 27.50 -1.11
C ASN A 357 -19.29 27.06 0.36
N ALA A 358 -19.58 27.98 1.28
CA ALA A 358 -19.79 27.64 2.69
C ALA A 358 -21.05 26.81 2.89
N ALA A 359 -22.14 27.13 2.18
CA ALA A 359 -23.39 26.36 2.23
C ALA A 359 -23.20 24.93 1.69
N LEU A 360 -22.56 24.79 0.52
CA LEU A 360 -22.19 23.48 -0.05
C LEU A 360 -21.33 22.67 0.90
N HIS A 361 -20.31 23.29 1.49
CA HIS A 361 -19.44 22.63 2.46
C HIS A 361 -20.20 22.11 3.68
N THR A 362 -21.19 22.87 4.15
CA THR A 362 -22.07 22.45 5.25
C THR A 362 -22.92 21.25 4.86
N GLN A 363 -23.49 21.23 3.65
CA GLN A 363 -24.25 20.10 3.14
C GLN A 363 -23.39 18.82 3.03
N PHE A 364 -22.16 18.93 2.52
CA PHE A 364 -21.23 17.80 2.51
C PHE A 364 -20.91 17.26 3.91
N LYS A 365 -20.69 18.15 4.90
CA LYS A 365 -20.47 17.74 6.29
C LYS A 365 -21.69 17.04 6.89
N THR A 366 -22.89 17.52 6.60
CA THR A 366 -24.13 16.89 7.06
C THR A 366 -24.28 15.48 6.50
N LEU A 367 -24.00 15.27 5.20
CA LEU A 367 -24.03 13.96 4.57
C LEU A 367 -22.96 13.01 5.16
N GLU A 368 -21.75 13.51 5.40
CA GLU A 368 -20.70 12.71 6.08
C GLU A 368 -21.14 12.27 7.48
N TYR A 369 -21.77 13.17 8.24
CA TYR A 369 -22.32 12.86 9.56
C TYR A 369 -23.43 11.81 9.46
N SER A 370 -24.35 11.95 8.51
CA SER A 370 -25.43 11.00 8.26
C SER A 370 -24.92 9.59 7.97
N LEU A 371 -23.88 9.46 7.15
CA LEU A 371 -23.22 8.17 6.88
C LEU A 371 -22.58 7.56 8.14
N LYS A 372 -21.98 8.38 9.01
CA LYS A 372 -21.43 7.90 10.30
C LYS A 372 -22.53 7.37 11.23
N MET A 373 -23.66 8.07 11.28
CA MET A 373 -24.81 7.65 12.09
C MET A 373 -25.43 6.38 11.53
N GLN A 374 -25.53 6.26 10.22
CA GLN A 374 -26.04 5.05 9.57
C GLN A 374 -25.15 3.83 9.87
N ARG A 375 -23.84 3.99 9.86
CA ARG A 375 -22.92 2.93 10.26
C ARG A 375 -23.16 2.45 11.69
N LYS A 376 -23.48 3.36 12.63
CA LYS A 376 -23.85 2.98 14.01
C LYS A 376 -25.16 2.19 14.04
N ARG A 377 -26.18 2.66 13.31
CA ARG A 377 -27.48 1.96 13.24
C ARG A 377 -27.32 0.56 12.66
N LEU A 378 -26.55 0.40 11.59
CA LEU A 378 -26.25 -0.92 11.01
C LEU A 378 -25.54 -1.83 12.01
N GLY A 379 -24.60 -1.28 12.80
CA GLY A 379 -23.93 -2.03 13.87
C GLY A 379 -24.93 -2.57 14.91
N LEU A 380 -25.83 -1.72 15.40
CA LEU A 380 -26.88 -2.11 16.35
C LEU A 380 -27.85 -3.16 15.77
N LEU A 381 -28.24 -3.00 14.52
CA LEU A 381 -29.08 -3.96 13.82
C LEU A 381 -28.40 -5.34 13.74
N MET A 382 -27.11 -5.37 13.44
CA MET A 382 -26.36 -6.62 13.41
C MET A 382 -26.16 -7.25 14.79
N GLU A 383 -26.04 -6.45 15.85
CA GLU A 383 -26.03 -6.94 17.24
C GLU A 383 -27.37 -7.59 17.59
N GLN A 384 -28.50 -6.93 17.28
CA GLN A 384 -29.85 -7.49 17.48
C GLN A 384 -30.02 -8.81 16.73
N PHE A 385 -29.60 -8.86 15.48
CA PHE A 385 -29.61 -10.08 14.69
C PHE A 385 -28.84 -11.22 15.34
N ASN A 386 -27.58 -10.95 15.77
CA ASN A 386 -26.74 -11.97 16.42
C ASN A 386 -27.35 -12.44 17.75
N CYS A 387 -27.93 -11.54 18.56
CA CYS A 387 -28.64 -11.91 19.80
C CYS A 387 -29.83 -12.80 19.51
N HIS A 388 -30.63 -12.48 18.48
CA HIS A 388 -31.78 -13.28 18.10
C HIS A 388 -31.39 -14.70 17.64
N GLN A 389 -30.32 -14.81 16.85
CA GLN A 389 -29.76 -16.10 16.44
C GLN A 389 -29.30 -16.94 17.63
N ALA A 390 -28.63 -16.31 18.61
CA ALA A 390 -28.13 -16.98 19.82
C ALA A 390 -29.28 -17.46 20.75
N GLN A 391 -30.49 -16.87 20.66
CA GLN A 391 -31.68 -17.31 21.39
C GLN A 391 -32.39 -18.47 20.72
N MET A 392 -32.20 -18.66 19.40
CA MET A 392 -32.81 -19.74 18.62
C MET A 392 -31.94 -21.01 18.52
N ALA A 393 -30.64 -20.89 18.83
CA ALA A 393 -29.68 -21.99 18.90
C ALA A 393 -29.64 -22.59 20.32
#